data_b9629856e2fe7b2855bd969b3f7d236e
#
_entry.id   b9629856e2fe7b2855bd969b3f7d236e
#
_cell.length_a   1.000
_cell.length_b   1.000
_cell.length_c   1.000
_cell.angle_alpha   90.00
_cell.angle_beta   90.00
_cell.angle_gamma   90.00
#
_symmetry.space_group_name_H-M   'P 1'
#
loop_
_entity.id
_entity.type
_entity.pdbx_description
1 polymer ?
#
loop_
_entity_poly.entity_id
_entity_poly.type
_entity_poly.pdbx_seq_one_letter_code
_entity_poly.pdbx_strand_id
1 'polypeptide(L)'
;NGQTGFALREEPFPTSIISVAALNFRVGHKTNNLEYASADGGFTPEGRQVMFDKIRTIYRIALLNGHDSLVLGAFGCGVFRLKPELVAAYFNDVLQEEEFHGKFHTVVFAMLEGKGSSRKKVEDEGDFAPFYQVFGRFE
;
A
#
# COMPACT_ATOMS: atom_id res chain seq x y z
N ASN A 1 -10.08 -2.39 -17.64
CA ASN A 1 -11.43 -2.25 -18.15
C ASN A 1 -12.19 -3.55 -17.95
N GLY A 2 -13.22 -3.56 -17.07
CA GLY A 2 -13.98 -4.77 -16.71
C GLY A 2 -14.74 -5.41 -17.87
N GLN A 3 -14.91 -4.70 -19.00
CA GLN A 3 -15.57 -5.21 -20.20
C GLN A 3 -14.59 -5.88 -21.18
N THR A 4 -13.31 -5.51 -21.16
CA THR A 4 -12.29 -6.04 -22.05
C THR A 4 -11.35 -7.05 -21.38
N GLY A 5 -11.53 -7.30 -20.07
CA GLY A 5 -10.62 -8.10 -19.29
C GLY A 5 -9.21 -7.52 -19.28
N PHE A 6 -8.20 -8.39 -19.22
CA PHE A 6 -6.79 -8.01 -19.29
C PHE A 6 -6.25 -8.11 -20.72
N ALA A 7 -6.95 -7.48 -21.68
CA ALA A 7 -6.50 -7.47 -23.07
C ALA A 7 -5.12 -6.79 -23.17
N LEU A 8 -4.24 -7.38 -23.96
CA LEU A 8 -2.94 -6.78 -24.29
C LEU A 8 -3.17 -5.48 -25.06
N ARG A 9 -2.33 -4.51 -24.79
CA ARG A 9 -2.30 -3.26 -25.56
C ARG A 9 -1.67 -3.54 -26.93
N GLU A 10 -2.14 -2.84 -27.96
CA GLU A 10 -1.53 -2.89 -29.28
C GLU A 10 -0.10 -2.34 -29.24
N GLU A 11 0.09 -1.22 -28.52
CA GLU A 11 1.39 -0.59 -28.32
C GLU A 11 1.88 -0.82 -26.88
N PRO A 12 3.05 -1.44 -26.68
CA PRO A 12 3.67 -1.55 -25.37
C PRO A 12 4.17 -0.20 -24.90
N PHE A 13 4.20 0.01 -23.57
CA PHE A 13 4.84 1.17 -22.96
C PHE A 13 5.83 0.70 -21.88
N PRO A 14 6.97 1.40 -21.74
CA PRO A 14 7.93 1.07 -20.69
C PRO A 14 7.34 1.36 -19.32
N THR A 15 7.55 0.44 -18.38
CA THR A 15 7.18 0.63 -16.97
C THR A 15 8.25 0.04 -16.07
N SER A 16 8.48 0.68 -14.93
CA SER A 16 9.37 0.16 -13.88
C SER A 16 8.55 -0.47 -12.77
N ILE A 17 9.03 -1.56 -12.21
CA ILE A 17 8.37 -2.28 -11.12
C ILE A 17 9.28 -2.26 -9.90
N ILE A 18 8.74 -1.79 -8.77
CA ILE A 18 9.39 -1.86 -7.46
C ILE A 18 8.78 -3.04 -6.70
N SER A 19 9.61 -4.00 -6.29
CA SER A 19 9.18 -5.17 -5.51
C SER A 19 9.67 -5.05 -4.07
N VAL A 20 8.75 -4.88 -3.14
CA VAL A 20 9.01 -4.78 -1.70
C VAL A 20 8.02 -5.65 -0.94
N ALA A 21 8.49 -6.41 0.05
CA ALA A 21 7.64 -7.22 0.90
C ALA A 21 7.09 -6.39 2.07
N ALA A 22 5.77 -6.40 2.26
CA ALA A 22 5.13 -5.87 3.46
C ALA A 22 5.38 -6.77 4.68
N LEU A 23 5.13 -6.26 5.89
CA LEU A 23 5.02 -7.10 7.07
C LEU A 23 3.81 -8.04 6.93
N ASN A 24 3.94 -9.24 7.50
CA ASN A 24 2.93 -10.28 7.43
C ASN A 24 2.40 -10.60 8.83
N PHE A 25 1.19 -10.16 9.14
CA PHE A 25 0.51 -10.41 10.42
C PHE A 25 -0.44 -11.61 10.38
N ARG A 26 -0.33 -12.45 9.34
CA ARG A 26 -1.15 -13.65 9.21
C ARG A 26 -0.72 -14.71 10.21
N VAL A 27 -1.58 -14.99 11.19
CA VAL A 27 -1.38 -16.07 12.17
C VAL A 27 -1.29 -17.43 11.47
N GLY A 28 -0.37 -18.28 11.94
CA GLY A 28 -0.18 -19.64 11.40
C GLY A 28 0.62 -19.69 10.08
N HIS A 29 1.09 -18.57 9.55
CA HIS A 29 1.98 -18.56 8.39
C HIS A 29 3.45 -18.68 8.82
N LYS A 30 4.25 -19.49 8.10
CA LYS A 30 5.65 -19.77 8.46
C LYS A 30 6.56 -18.53 8.44
N THR A 31 6.22 -17.53 7.64
CA THR A 31 6.98 -16.28 7.49
C THR A 31 6.15 -15.08 7.99
N ASN A 32 5.53 -15.23 9.18
CA ASN A 32 4.85 -14.10 9.80
C ASN A 32 5.85 -13.20 10.54
N ASN A 33 5.41 -11.98 10.83
CA ASN A 33 6.16 -10.95 11.56
C ASN A 33 5.33 -10.51 12.78
N LEU A 34 4.79 -11.47 13.53
CA LEU A 34 3.88 -11.19 14.64
C LEU A 34 4.58 -10.49 15.81
N GLU A 35 5.89 -10.52 15.88
CA GLU A 35 6.70 -9.74 16.82
C GLU A 35 6.53 -8.22 16.65
N TYR A 36 6.10 -7.79 15.46
CA TYR A 36 5.81 -6.39 15.14
C TYR A 36 4.32 -6.03 15.24
N ALA A 37 3.46 -7.01 15.56
CA ALA A 37 2.03 -6.80 15.73
C ALA A 37 1.70 -6.45 17.19
N SER A 38 0.88 -5.43 17.41
CA SER A 38 0.31 -5.11 18.70
C SER A 38 -0.94 -5.95 19.01
N ALA A 39 -1.32 -6.02 20.27
CA ALA A 39 -2.46 -6.84 20.73
C ALA A 39 -3.80 -6.45 20.08
N ASP A 40 -3.96 -5.19 19.69
CA ASP A 40 -5.13 -4.68 18.98
C ASP A 40 -5.09 -4.94 17.47
N GLY A 41 -4.07 -5.65 16.96
CA GLY A 41 -3.86 -5.94 15.55
C GLY A 41 -3.25 -4.79 14.75
N GLY A 42 -2.75 -3.75 15.43
CA GLY A 42 -1.93 -2.69 14.83
C GLY A 42 -0.45 -3.05 14.82
N PHE A 43 0.42 -2.04 14.94
CA PHE A 43 1.87 -2.20 14.94
C PHE A 43 2.46 -1.86 16.30
N THR A 44 3.46 -2.61 16.75
CA THR A 44 4.35 -2.15 17.82
C THR A 44 5.14 -0.92 17.37
N PRO A 45 5.78 -0.16 18.28
CA PRO A 45 6.65 0.95 17.90
C PRO A 45 7.74 0.54 16.90
N GLU A 46 8.35 -0.62 17.10
CA GLU A 46 9.36 -1.21 16.22
C GLU A 46 8.75 -1.61 14.87
N GLY A 47 7.58 -2.23 14.87
CA GLY A 47 6.85 -2.61 13.67
C GLY A 47 6.46 -1.39 12.82
N ARG A 48 6.03 -0.30 13.48
CA ARG A 48 5.79 0.98 12.83
C ARG A 48 7.07 1.49 12.14
N GLN A 49 8.21 1.50 12.85
CA GLN A 49 9.47 1.95 12.27
C GLN A 49 9.86 1.12 11.03
N VAL A 50 9.74 -0.21 11.11
CA VAL A 50 10.01 -1.09 9.97
C VAL A 50 9.09 -0.77 8.78
N MET A 51 7.80 -0.48 9.01
CA MET A 51 6.89 -0.07 7.93
C MET A 51 7.28 1.27 7.33
N PHE A 52 7.64 2.26 8.14
CA PHE A 52 8.14 3.55 7.64
C PHE A 52 9.38 3.35 6.76
N ASP A 53 10.33 2.53 7.18
CA ASP A 53 11.56 2.29 6.41
C ASP A 53 11.29 1.57 5.08
N LYS A 54 10.31 0.66 5.05
CA LYS A 54 9.86 0.03 3.80
C LYS A 54 9.22 1.05 2.85
N ILE A 55 8.37 1.94 3.36
CA ILE A 55 7.71 2.98 2.56
C ILE A 55 8.76 4.00 2.05
N ARG A 56 9.68 4.45 2.91
CA ARG A 56 10.82 5.31 2.50
C ARG A 56 11.63 4.64 1.39
N THR A 57 11.87 3.33 1.50
CA THR A 57 12.58 2.57 0.48
C THR A 57 11.86 2.59 -0.86
N ILE A 58 10.52 2.44 -0.87
CA ILE A 58 9.73 2.54 -2.11
C ILE A 58 9.92 3.93 -2.74
N TYR A 59 9.76 5.00 -1.98
CA TYR A 59 9.89 6.37 -2.48
C TYR A 59 11.31 6.69 -2.95
N ARG A 60 12.33 6.27 -2.18
CA ARG A 60 13.74 6.47 -2.57
C ARG A 60 14.09 5.75 -3.86
N ILE A 61 13.69 4.49 -4.03
CA ILE A 61 13.94 3.73 -5.26
C ILE A 61 13.31 4.44 -6.45
N ALA A 62 12.08 4.93 -6.33
CA ALA A 62 11.44 5.67 -7.40
C ALA A 62 12.24 6.92 -7.79
N LEU A 63 12.54 7.78 -6.81
CA LEU A 63 13.26 9.04 -7.07
C LEU A 63 14.69 8.80 -7.59
N LEU A 64 15.42 7.83 -7.05
CA LEU A 64 16.78 7.48 -7.49
C LEU A 64 16.82 6.97 -8.94
N ASN A 65 15.69 6.42 -9.43
CA ASN A 65 15.56 5.97 -10.82
C ASN A 65 14.83 6.99 -11.71
N GLY A 66 14.67 8.24 -11.27
CA GLY A 66 14.12 9.33 -12.05
C GLY A 66 12.60 9.29 -12.24
N HIS A 67 11.88 8.56 -11.38
CA HIS A 67 10.42 8.50 -11.39
C HIS A 67 9.82 9.52 -10.41
N ASP A 68 8.94 10.36 -10.92
CA ASP A 68 8.15 11.33 -10.16
C ASP A 68 6.69 10.92 -10.01
N SER A 69 6.33 9.75 -10.51
CA SER A 69 4.96 9.26 -10.50
C SER A 69 4.92 7.79 -10.07
N LEU A 70 4.00 7.45 -9.17
CA LEU A 70 3.86 6.12 -8.59
C LEU A 70 2.43 5.61 -8.69
N VAL A 71 2.31 4.31 -8.98
CA VAL A 71 1.06 3.56 -8.79
C VAL A 71 1.30 2.53 -7.71
N LEU A 72 0.61 2.67 -6.61
CA LEU A 72 0.71 1.85 -5.40
C LEU A 72 -0.58 1.07 -5.17
N GLY A 73 -0.57 0.13 -4.25
CA GLY A 73 -1.74 -0.61 -3.78
C GLY A 73 -1.87 -0.56 -2.26
N ALA A 74 -2.88 -1.25 -1.71
CA ALA A 74 -3.06 -1.43 -0.27
C ALA A 74 -1.98 -2.39 0.30
N PHE A 75 -0.78 -1.86 0.51
CA PHE A 75 0.44 -2.59 0.85
C PHE A 75 0.29 -3.45 2.10
N GLY A 76 0.19 -4.77 1.92
CA GLY A 76 0.05 -5.73 3.01
C GLY A 76 -1.37 -5.85 3.60
N CYS A 77 -2.36 -5.08 3.14
CA CYS A 77 -3.70 -5.08 3.73
C CYS A 77 -4.53 -6.33 3.38
N GLY A 78 -4.24 -6.99 2.29
CA GLY A 78 -4.94 -8.22 1.86
C GLY A 78 -4.54 -9.44 2.69
N VAL A 79 -3.78 -10.36 2.10
CA VAL A 79 -3.39 -11.66 2.70
C VAL A 79 -2.57 -11.49 3.98
N PHE A 80 -1.77 -10.44 4.09
CA PHE A 80 -0.91 -10.19 5.25
C PHE A 80 -1.62 -9.51 6.43
N ARG A 81 -2.88 -9.09 6.24
CA ARG A 81 -3.78 -8.61 7.28
C ARG A 81 -3.33 -7.35 8.03
N LEU A 82 -2.59 -6.47 7.37
CA LEU A 82 -2.33 -5.15 7.91
C LEU A 82 -3.61 -4.30 7.88
N LYS A 83 -3.76 -3.40 8.83
CA LYS A 83 -4.90 -2.48 8.92
C LYS A 83 -4.78 -1.38 7.86
N PRO A 84 -5.74 -1.25 6.92
CA PRO A 84 -5.66 -0.29 5.82
C PRO A 84 -5.55 1.16 6.30
N GLU A 85 -6.25 1.51 7.38
CA GLU A 85 -6.24 2.86 7.97
C GLU A 85 -4.84 3.25 8.47
N LEU A 86 -4.10 2.31 9.08
CA LEU A 86 -2.74 2.57 9.54
C LEU A 86 -1.75 2.63 8.38
N VAL A 87 -1.91 1.74 7.40
CA VAL A 87 -1.04 1.72 6.22
C VAL A 87 -1.22 2.98 5.39
N ALA A 88 -2.46 3.44 5.16
CA ALA A 88 -2.74 4.70 4.46
C ALA A 88 -2.11 5.90 5.19
N ALA A 89 -2.29 5.98 6.52
CA ALA A 89 -1.68 7.03 7.33
C ALA A 89 -0.15 7.02 7.23
N TYR A 90 0.48 5.84 7.29
CA TYR A 90 1.94 5.72 7.21
C TYR A 90 2.50 6.13 5.85
N PHE A 91 1.81 5.80 4.76
CA PHE A 91 2.20 6.30 3.43
C PHE A 91 2.13 7.82 3.36
N ASN A 92 1.09 8.43 3.94
CA ASN A 92 0.97 9.88 3.98
C ASN A 92 2.03 10.51 4.89
N ASP A 93 2.23 9.99 6.11
CA ASP A 93 3.23 10.50 7.04
C ASP A 93 4.62 10.54 6.40
N VAL A 94 5.02 9.44 5.75
CA VAL A 94 6.32 9.38 5.06
C VAL A 94 6.36 10.32 3.87
N LEU A 95 5.27 10.46 3.11
CA LEU A 95 5.21 11.39 1.97
C LEU A 95 5.38 12.85 2.38
N GLN A 96 5.01 13.20 3.63
CA GLN A 96 5.19 14.55 4.19
C GLN A 96 6.59 14.80 4.78
N GLU A 97 7.44 13.77 4.88
CA GLU A 97 8.83 13.96 5.32
C GLU A 97 9.58 14.87 4.35
N GLU A 98 10.50 15.71 4.86
CA GLU A 98 11.28 16.67 4.07
C GLU A 98 11.94 16.03 2.83
N GLU A 99 12.37 14.78 2.97
CA GLU A 99 13.00 14.01 1.89
C GLU A 99 12.07 13.80 0.68
N PHE A 100 10.74 13.68 0.91
CA PHE A 100 9.77 13.29 -0.14
C PHE A 100 8.75 14.37 -0.46
N HIS A 101 8.52 15.31 0.45
CA HIS A 101 7.52 16.35 0.28
C HIS A 101 7.73 17.14 -1.03
N GLY A 102 6.70 17.16 -1.87
CA GLY A 102 6.71 17.87 -3.15
C GLY A 102 7.62 17.23 -4.23
N LYS A 103 8.18 16.04 -4.00
CA LYS A 103 9.04 15.36 -4.97
C LYS A 103 8.28 14.53 -6.00
N PHE A 104 7.07 14.08 -5.66
CA PHE A 104 6.22 13.33 -6.57
C PHE A 104 5.19 14.23 -7.21
N HIS A 105 5.09 14.16 -8.53
CA HIS A 105 4.05 14.81 -9.31
C HIS A 105 2.70 14.10 -9.10
N THR A 106 2.72 12.76 -9.08
CA THR A 106 1.51 11.95 -8.95
C THR A 106 1.78 10.70 -8.11
N VAL A 107 0.94 10.45 -7.11
CA VAL A 107 0.89 9.18 -6.37
C VAL A 107 -0.54 8.67 -6.41
N VAL A 108 -0.74 7.50 -7.02
CA VAL A 108 -2.06 6.86 -7.17
C VAL A 108 -2.08 5.57 -6.37
N PHE A 109 -3.12 5.36 -5.57
CA PHE A 109 -3.41 4.07 -4.95
C PHE A 109 -4.48 3.34 -5.76
N ALA A 110 -4.03 2.34 -6.55
CA ALA A 110 -4.91 1.47 -7.33
C ALA A 110 -5.42 0.33 -6.47
N MET A 111 -6.73 0.30 -6.20
CA MET A 111 -7.37 -0.71 -5.37
C MET A 111 -8.50 -1.40 -6.11
N LEU A 112 -8.56 -2.72 -5.96
CA LEU A 112 -9.66 -3.52 -6.47
C LEU A 112 -10.63 -3.81 -5.32
N GLU A 113 -11.81 -3.21 -5.36
CA GLU A 113 -12.93 -3.65 -4.56
C GLU A 113 -13.57 -4.87 -5.22
N GLY A 114 -13.23 -6.05 -4.75
CA GLY A 114 -13.72 -7.31 -5.33
C GLY A 114 -14.55 -8.11 -4.34
N LYS A 115 -15.61 -8.76 -4.83
CA LYS A 115 -16.43 -9.76 -4.11
C LYS A 115 -15.63 -11.01 -3.67
N GLY A 116 -14.30 -11.00 -3.79
CA GLY A 116 -13.39 -12.11 -3.56
C GLY A 116 -12.35 -11.88 -2.47
N SER A 117 -12.35 -10.77 -1.75
CA SER A 117 -11.46 -10.64 -0.59
C SER A 117 -11.91 -11.64 0.48
N SER A 118 -10.96 -12.37 1.06
CA SER A 118 -11.20 -13.42 2.08
C SER A 118 -11.84 -12.90 3.38
N ARG A 119 -12.24 -11.65 3.44
CA ARG A 119 -12.97 -10.98 4.50
C ARG A 119 -14.47 -11.03 4.22
N LYS A 120 -15.08 -12.20 4.43
CA LYS A 120 -16.53 -12.28 4.60
C LYS A 120 -16.88 -11.83 6.01
N LYS A 121 -17.11 -10.54 6.21
CA LYS A 121 -18.01 -10.04 7.26
C LYS A 121 -18.63 -8.71 6.85
N VAL A 122 -19.89 -8.56 7.15
CA VAL A 122 -20.86 -7.58 6.70
C VAL A 122 -20.60 -6.13 7.16
N GLU A 123 -19.45 -5.84 7.79
CA GLU A 123 -19.11 -4.53 8.38
C GLU A 123 -17.72 -4.00 7.94
N ASP A 124 -17.05 -4.64 6.98
CA ASP A 124 -15.74 -4.21 6.52
C ASP A 124 -15.91 -3.23 5.34
N GLU A 125 -15.61 -1.97 5.57
CA GLU A 125 -15.61 -0.89 4.56
C GLU A 125 -14.54 -1.10 3.46
N GLY A 126 -13.91 -2.29 3.39
CA GLY A 126 -12.88 -2.64 2.43
C GLY A 126 -11.58 -1.85 2.63
N ASP A 127 -10.60 -2.09 1.78
CA ASP A 127 -9.32 -1.40 1.83
C ASP A 127 -9.38 0.00 1.20
N PHE A 128 -10.41 0.30 0.40
CA PHE A 128 -10.54 1.56 -0.34
C PHE A 128 -10.86 2.77 0.55
N ALA A 129 -11.87 2.65 1.42
CA ALA A 129 -12.35 3.80 2.20
C ALA A 129 -11.26 4.46 3.06
N PRO A 130 -10.41 3.74 3.82
CA PRO A 130 -9.32 4.35 4.57
C PRO A 130 -8.31 5.11 3.70
N PHE A 131 -7.93 4.56 2.56
CA PHE A 131 -7.03 5.26 1.64
C PHE A 131 -7.70 6.47 1.00
N TYR A 132 -8.98 6.37 0.68
CA TYR A 132 -9.74 7.48 0.16
C TYR A 132 -9.86 8.64 1.17
N GLN A 133 -10.04 8.34 2.46
CA GLN A 133 -10.05 9.36 3.52
C GLN A 133 -8.73 10.13 3.63
N VAL A 134 -7.60 9.47 3.36
CA VAL A 134 -6.27 10.07 3.47
C VAL A 134 -5.87 10.79 2.17
N PHE A 135 -6.13 10.19 1.02
CA PHE A 135 -5.60 10.64 -0.28
C PHE A 135 -6.69 11.09 -1.25
N GLY A 136 -7.96 10.81 -0.96
CA GLY A 136 -9.06 11.15 -1.85
C GLY A 136 -9.21 12.65 -2.04
N ARG A 137 -9.11 13.11 -3.27
CA ARG A 137 -9.50 14.45 -3.70
C ARG A 137 -10.50 14.28 -4.83
N PHE A 138 -11.65 14.91 -4.70
CA PHE A 138 -12.50 15.14 -5.85
C PHE A 138 -12.01 16.44 -6.49
N GLU A 139 -11.53 16.34 -7.72
CA GLU A 139 -11.43 17.48 -8.61
C GLU A 139 -12.70 17.59 -9.44
#